data_7e74d15a2892d5d262a5f89fe4a5e1d3
#
_entry.id   7e74d15a2892d5d262a5f89fe4a5e1d3
#
_cell.length_a   1.000
_cell.length_b   1.000
_cell.length_c   1.000
_cell.angle_alpha   90.00
_cell.angle_beta   90.00
_cell.angle_gamma   90.00
#
_symmetry.space_group_name_H-M   'P 1'
#
loop_
_entity.id
_entity.type
_entity.pdbx_description
1 polymer ?
#
loop_
_entity_poly.entity_id
_entity_poly.type
_entity_poly.pdbx_seq_one_letter_code
_entity_poly.pdbx_strand_id
1 'polypeptide(L)'
;LLPEKQRKRGIWVAFSVLLRAILDFAGVAALIPILLVVAKQDGGRGMMLALCGAVLLFVLLKNALVAFLARVQSRYQLEIYREFSRRMFANYYHRGLLFLKGKSSVQLGHEVNYVCYMFSSCVLAPVFCMAGEAVLVLLMVTALIVWEPLAGFLLCASFLPLTGLYVGLVRKRLRRYGMEELEARRKQSRTVVEAYRGYAELEIARAFHTSLASFDQGMEFIVHNRLRMEVYQLFPFFLSEVAVVAGLALLIGTGSGDLGLVSGVFAVAAFRLIPAVRAVLNSWVTLQNASHTITVVKEGISDKLQQGTQNQTPFTLKQNIELRKLSFAFPDGHTLFSNLTLSISCGERIGVRGASGSGKSTLFNLMLGFFPPTSGEILIDGRKLTSANRSEWHKLVGYVPQEIFIIEGTLADNIALGQTQVDHIKMIQVLEQVQLKEWANELPQGLDTPLGEYGSRLSGGQKQRIGIARALYKEAEVLFFDEATSALDNKTEQEINHALEILSLQHRELTLIVIAHRESSLAFCDRIFDLDSGKIYILKKNNEDDT
;
A
#
# COMPACT_ATOMS: atom_id res chain seq x y z
N LEU A 1 6.18 11.06 -11.07
CA LEU A 1 5.61 9.86 -10.46
C LEU A 1 5.53 8.68 -11.44
N LEU A 2 5.21 8.91 -12.74
CA LEU A 2 5.07 7.85 -13.73
C LEU A 2 6.40 7.42 -14.33
N PRO A 3 6.65 6.09 -14.47
CA PRO A 3 7.80 5.56 -15.22
C PRO A 3 7.77 6.03 -16.68
N GLU A 4 8.92 6.09 -17.32
CA GLU A 4 9.01 6.50 -18.74
C GLU A 4 8.09 5.70 -19.67
N LYS A 5 8.01 4.40 -19.48
CA LYS A 5 7.12 3.51 -20.24
C LYS A 5 5.65 3.88 -20.09
N GLN A 6 5.21 4.19 -18.87
CA GLN A 6 3.83 4.60 -18.58
C GLN A 6 3.55 6.03 -19.05
N ARG A 7 4.56 6.91 -19.02
CA ARG A 7 4.44 8.27 -19.55
C ARG A 7 4.22 8.27 -21.07
N LYS A 8 4.98 7.46 -21.82
CA LYS A 8 4.78 7.29 -23.27
C LYS A 8 3.39 6.72 -23.60
N ARG A 9 2.94 5.70 -22.86
CA ARG A 9 1.58 5.17 -23.02
C ARG A 9 0.50 6.19 -22.64
N GLY A 10 0.75 7.03 -21.65
CA GLY A 10 -0.16 8.11 -21.25
C GLY A 10 -0.44 9.10 -22.38
N ILE A 11 0.53 9.38 -23.26
CA ILE A 11 0.34 10.24 -24.44
C ILE A 11 -0.68 9.60 -25.42
N TRP A 12 -0.56 8.29 -25.66
CA TRP A 12 -1.52 7.56 -26.50
C TRP A 12 -2.93 7.53 -25.91
N VAL A 13 -3.02 7.43 -24.57
CA VAL A 13 -4.31 7.51 -23.87
C VAL A 13 -4.90 8.92 -23.97
N ALA A 14 -4.09 9.97 -23.81
CA ALA A 14 -4.54 11.35 -24.04
C ALA A 14 -5.07 11.54 -25.47
N PHE A 15 -4.37 11.01 -26.47
CA PHE A 15 -4.86 11.01 -27.84
C PHE A 15 -6.19 10.25 -27.99
N SER A 16 -6.34 9.10 -27.34
CA SER A 16 -7.60 8.34 -27.34
C SER A 16 -8.77 9.10 -26.70
N VAL A 17 -8.50 9.93 -25.67
CA VAL A 17 -9.50 10.81 -25.05
C VAL A 17 -9.95 11.90 -26.03
N LEU A 18 -9.00 12.53 -26.73
CA LEU A 18 -9.30 13.54 -27.76
C LEU A 18 -10.10 12.94 -28.93
N LEU A 19 -9.67 11.78 -29.42
CA LEU A 19 -10.37 11.07 -30.50
C LEU A 19 -11.81 10.72 -30.11
N ARG A 20 -12.02 10.26 -28.87
CA ARG A 20 -13.36 10.00 -28.32
C ARG A 20 -14.24 11.26 -28.35
N ALA A 21 -13.71 12.40 -27.90
CA ALA A 21 -14.43 13.66 -27.90
C ALA A 21 -14.83 14.10 -29.30
N ILE A 22 -13.93 13.95 -30.28
CA ILE A 22 -14.22 14.25 -31.71
C ILE A 22 -15.29 13.31 -32.25
N LEU A 23 -15.23 12.02 -31.96
CA LEU A 23 -16.24 11.05 -32.40
C LEU A 23 -17.62 11.34 -31.79
N ASP A 24 -17.65 11.74 -30.51
CA ASP A 24 -18.90 12.12 -29.84
C ASP A 24 -19.48 13.39 -30.44
N PHE A 25 -18.65 14.39 -30.78
CA PHE A 25 -19.06 15.57 -31.51
C PHE A 25 -19.60 15.22 -32.91
N ALA A 26 -18.88 14.40 -33.68
CA ALA A 26 -19.31 13.96 -35.00
C ALA A 26 -20.66 13.20 -34.98
N GLY A 27 -20.91 12.43 -33.89
CA GLY A 27 -22.20 11.75 -33.69
C GLY A 27 -23.38 12.70 -33.52
N VAL A 28 -23.17 13.87 -32.92
CA VAL A 28 -24.18 14.92 -32.82
C VAL A 28 -24.34 15.65 -34.15
N ALA A 29 -23.22 15.99 -34.77
CA ALA A 29 -23.23 16.67 -36.09
C ALA A 29 -23.92 15.85 -37.17
N ALA A 30 -23.86 14.51 -37.09
CA ALA A 30 -24.53 13.60 -38.03
C ALA A 30 -26.08 13.71 -37.99
N LEU A 31 -26.67 14.30 -36.95
CA LEU A 31 -28.12 14.53 -36.86
C LEU A 31 -28.55 15.79 -37.63
N ILE A 32 -27.63 16.74 -37.90
CA ILE A 32 -27.95 18.01 -38.55
C ILE A 32 -28.52 17.82 -39.96
N PRO A 33 -27.98 16.96 -40.84
CA PRO A 33 -28.56 16.72 -42.17
C PRO A 33 -30.01 16.23 -42.11
N ILE A 34 -30.36 15.38 -41.15
CA ILE A 34 -31.74 14.90 -40.94
C ILE A 34 -32.66 16.10 -40.60
N LEU A 35 -32.23 16.95 -39.66
CA LEU A 35 -32.98 18.14 -39.26
C LEU A 35 -33.19 19.11 -40.43
N LEU A 36 -32.18 19.32 -41.28
CA LEU A 36 -32.26 20.19 -42.44
C LEU A 36 -33.24 19.67 -43.51
N VAL A 37 -33.25 18.36 -43.79
CA VAL A 37 -34.19 17.73 -44.72
C VAL A 37 -35.62 17.82 -44.19
N VAL A 38 -35.83 17.59 -42.89
CA VAL A 38 -37.15 17.73 -42.25
C VAL A 38 -37.64 19.17 -42.30
N ALA A 39 -36.79 20.15 -41.96
CA ALA A 39 -37.15 21.57 -41.90
C ALA A 39 -37.48 22.15 -43.29
N LYS A 40 -36.76 21.73 -44.35
CA LYS A 40 -36.98 22.23 -45.71
C LYS A 40 -38.08 21.49 -46.48
N GLN A 41 -38.67 20.43 -45.92
CA GLN A 41 -39.63 19.54 -46.57
C GLN A 41 -39.16 19.00 -47.93
N ASP A 42 -37.86 19.05 -48.20
CA ASP A 42 -37.21 18.68 -49.46
C ASP A 42 -36.69 17.23 -49.35
N GLY A 43 -37.54 16.27 -49.72
CA GLY A 43 -37.05 14.88 -49.79
C GLY A 43 -38.14 13.83 -49.84
N GLY A 44 -38.08 12.97 -50.85
CA GLY A 44 -38.94 11.79 -50.91
C GLY A 44 -38.69 10.83 -49.76
N ARG A 45 -39.70 10.06 -49.31
CA ARG A 45 -39.61 9.08 -48.22
C ARG A 45 -38.41 8.14 -48.33
N GLY A 46 -38.01 7.75 -49.53
CA GLY A 46 -36.85 6.87 -49.78
C GLY A 46 -35.51 7.52 -49.41
N MET A 47 -35.30 8.78 -49.72
CA MET A 47 -34.10 9.55 -49.38
C MET A 47 -33.99 9.73 -47.85
N MET A 48 -35.11 9.99 -47.20
CA MET A 48 -35.16 10.15 -45.73
C MET A 48 -34.83 8.85 -45.02
N LEU A 49 -35.34 7.70 -45.47
CA LEU A 49 -35.02 6.38 -44.93
C LEU A 49 -33.55 6.01 -45.13
N ALA A 50 -33.00 6.31 -46.33
CA ALA A 50 -31.57 6.07 -46.62
C ALA A 50 -30.65 6.91 -45.71
N LEU A 51 -30.99 8.19 -45.49
CA LEU A 51 -30.23 9.08 -44.59
C LEU A 51 -30.30 8.61 -43.15
N CYS A 52 -31.48 8.23 -42.68
CA CYS A 52 -31.64 7.66 -41.32
C CYS A 52 -30.85 6.36 -41.17
N GLY A 53 -30.84 5.48 -42.15
CA GLY A 53 -30.06 4.25 -42.17
C GLY A 53 -28.55 4.51 -42.13
N ALA A 54 -28.06 5.48 -42.90
CA ALA A 54 -26.65 5.87 -42.89
C ALA A 54 -26.20 6.45 -41.54
N VAL A 55 -27.02 7.33 -40.95
CA VAL A 55 -26.74 7.91 -39.63
C VAL A 55 -26.78 6.82 -38.54
N LEU A 56 -27.73 5.90 -38.59
CA LEU A 56 -27.82 4.77 -37.67
C LEU A 56 -26.54 3.91 -37.73
N LEU A 57 -26.10 3.54 -38.94
CA LEU A 57 -24.88 2.76 -39.15
C LEU A 57 -23.64 3.50 -38.62
N PHE A 58 -23.54 4.81 -38.94
CA PHE A 58 -22.45 5.65 -38.41
C PHE A 58 -22.42 5.67 -36.89
N VAL A 59 -23.56 5.85 -36.21
CA VAL A 59 -23.67 5.88 -34.77
C VAL A 59 -23.30 4.53 -34.16
N LEU A 60 -23.68 3.40 -34.77
CA LEU A 60 -23.29 2.06 -34.31
C LEU A 60 -21.78 1.87 -34.41
N LEU A 61 -21.17 2.20 -35.55
CA LEU A 61 -19.70 2.09 -35.74
C LEU A 61 -18.94 3.01 -34.76
N LYS A 62 -19.42 4.26 -34.63
CA LYS A 62 -18.86 5.21 -33.65
C LYS A 62 -18.90 4.66 -32.25
N ASN A 63 -20.05 4.13 -31.80
CA ASN A 63 -20.20 3.60 -30.44
C ASN A 63 -19.31 2.38 -30.20
N ALA A 64 -19.14 1.50 -31.19
CA ALA A 64 -18.20 0.39 -31.12
C ALA A 64 -16.75 0.89 -30.91
N LEU A 65 -16.34 1.92 -31.66
CA LEU A 65 -15.01 2.52 -31.52
C LEU A 65 -14.84 3.22 -30.17
N VAL A 66 -15.85 3.97 -29.71
CA VAL A 66 -15.83 4.61 -28.38
C VAL A 66 -15.71 3.56 -27.26
N ALA A 67 -16.41 2.43 -27.37
CA ALA A 67 -16.28 1.33 -26.41
C ALA A 67 -14.87 0.72 -26.40
N PHE A 68 -14.26 0.56 -27.58
CA PHE A 68 -12.87 0.13 -27.68
C PHE A 68 -11.90 1.11 -27.03
N LEU A 69 -12.02 2.41 -27.31
CA LEU A 69 -11.19 3.47 -26.71
C LEU A 69 -11.37 3.53 -25.18
N ALA A 70 -12.61 3.38 -24.69
CA ALA A 70 -12.89 3.31 -23.26
C ALA A 70 -12.18 2.12 -22.58
N ARG A 71 -12.16 0.94 -23.27
CA ARG A 71 -11.41 -0.23 -22.78
C ARG A 71 -9.91 0.04 -22.70
N VAL A 72 -9.33 0.74 -23.68
CA VAL A 72 -7.90 1.13 -23.66
C VAL A 72 -7.61 2.05 -22.47
N GLN A 73 -8.46 3.05 -22.22
CA GLN A 73 -8.35 3.97 -21.10
C GLN A 73 -8.44 3.25 -19.75
N SER A 74 -9.45 2.39 -19.58
CA SER A 74 -9.62 1.60 -18.34
C SER A 74 -8.44 0.65 -18.08
N ARG A 75 -7.94 -0.01 -19.13
CA ARG A 75 -6.74 -0.86 -19.01
C ARG A 75 -5.53 -0.08 -18.53
N TYR A 76 -5.29 1.10 -19.06
CA TYR A 76 -4.19 1.96 -18.62
C TYR A 76 -4.34 2.37 -17.16
N GLN A 77 -5.55 2.74 -16.70
CA GLN A 77 -5.82 3.07 -15.31
C GLN A 77 -5.50 1.91 -14.36
N LEU A 78 -5.93 0.70 -14.72
CA LEU A 78 -5.67 -0.50 -13.92
C LEU A 78 -4.18 -0.90 -13.93
N GLU A 79 -3.47 -0.68 -15.04
CA GLU A 79 -2.01 -0.88 -15.09
C GLU A 79 -1.27 0.12 -14.16
N ILE A 80 -1.73 1.36 -14.07
CA ILE A 80 -1.18 2.36 -13.11
C ILE A 80 -1.48 1.95 -11.67
N TYR A 81 -2.70 1.54 -11.37
CA TYR A 81 -3.04 1.00 -10.04
C TYR A 81 -2.08 -0.13 -9.65
N ARG A 82 -1.93 -1.15 -10.50
CA ARG A 82 -1.03 -2.28 -10.27
C ARG A 82 0.42 -1.84 -10.02
N GLU A 83 0.91 -0.91 -10.84
CA GLU A 83 2.29 -0.42 -10.73
C GLU A 83 2.52 0.37 -9.44
N PHE A 84 1.58 1.24 -9.07
CA PHE A 84 1.69 2.07 -7.86
C PHE A 84 1.55 1.23 -6.58
N SER A 85 0.59 0.30 -6.56
CA SER A 85 0.44 -0.66 -5.45
C SER A 85 1.73 -1.46 -5.23
N ARG A 86 2.28 -2.03 -6.30
CA ARG A 86 3.53 -2.80 -6.25
C ARG A 86 4.70 -1.95 -5.76
N ARG A 87 4.84 -0.72 -6.28
CA ARG A 87 5.92 0.19 -5.87
C ARG A 87 5.79 0.63 -4.43
N MET A 88 4.58 0.98 -4.00
CA MET A 88 4.33 1.41 -2.64
C MET A 88 4.62 0.27 -1.66
N PHE A 89 4.19 -0.96 -1.97
CA PHE A 89 4.51 -2.14 -1.16
C PHE A 89 6.02 -2.37 -1.04
N ALA A 90 6.73 -2.34 -2.17
CA ALA A 90 8.18 -2.50 -2.19
C ALA A 90 8.89 -1.36 -1.43
N ASN A 91 8.48 -0.10 -1.63
CA ASN A 91 9.07 1.04 -0.95
C ASN A 91 8.87 0.97 0.57
N TYR A 92 7.67 0.64 1.05
CA TYR A 92 7.41 0.50 2.48
C TYR A 92 8.26 -0.60 3.11
N TYR A 93 8.42 -1.73 2.43
CA TYR A 93 9.31 -2.79 2.88
C TYR A 93 10.78 -2.34 2.95
N HIS A 94 11.26 -1.62 1.95
CA HIS A 94 12.66 -1.14 1.88
C HIS A 94 12.96 0.02 2.84
N ARG A 95 11.95 0.74 3.35
CA ARG A 95 12.15 1.75 4.42
C ARG A 95 12.64 1.15 5.73
N GLY A 96 12.52 -0.16 5.89
CA GLY A 96 13.08 -0.92 6.98
C GLY A 96 12.24 -0.95 8.25
N LEU A 97 12.75 -1.70 9.23
CA LEU A 97 12.02 -2.08 10.44
C LEU A 97 11.59 -0.88 11.30
N LEU A 98 12.42 0.16 11.39
CA LEU A 98 12.12 1.35 12.19
C LEU A 98 10.89 2.10 11.67
N PHE A 99 10.76 2.22 10.35
CA PHE A 99 9.59 2.80 9.71
C PHE A 99 8.34 1.93 9.93
N LEU A 100 8.48 0.60 9.76
CA LEU A 100 7.36 -0.34 9.92
C LEU A 100 6.84 -0.39 11.36
N LYS A 101 7.73 -0.33 12.37
CA LYS A 101 7.33 -0.26 13.79
C LYS A 101 6.64 1.04 14.16
N GLY A 102 6.94 2.14 13.46
CA GLY A 102 6.31 3.45 13.68
C GLY A 102 4.92 3.61 13.04
N LYS A 103 4.45 2.63 12.25
CA LYS A 103 3.15 2.70 11.57
C LYS A 103 2.33 1.42 11.78
N SER A 104 0.99 1.57 11.81
CA SER A 104 0.10 0.42 11.87
C SER A 104 0.14 -0.38 10.56
N SER A 105 0.27 -1.71 10.65
CA SER A 105 0.21 -2.63 9.50
C SER A 105 -1.12 -2.53 8.74
N VAL A 106 -2.23 -2.29 9.46
CA VAL A 106 -3.56 -2.04 8.88
C VAL A 106 -3.54 -0.78 8.01
N GLN A 107 -2.90 0.30 8.50
CA GLN A 107 -2.77 1.54 7.73
C GLN A 107 -1.94 1.32 6.47
N LEU A 108 -0.79 0.66 6.59
CA LEU A 108 0.08 0.39 5.43
C LEU A 108 -0.62 -0.48 4.39
N GLY A 109 -1.34 -1.52 4.82
CA GLY A 109 -2.15 -2.37 3.93
C GLY A 109 -3.27 -1.59 3.24
N HIS A 110 -3.95 -0.70 3.95
CA HIS A 110 -4.97 0.19 3.38
C HIS A 110 -4.36 1.15 2.34
N GLU A 111 -3.20 1.75 2.62
CA GLU A 111 -2.52 2.66 1.70
C GLU A 111 -2.10 1.94 0.40
N VAL A 112 -1.53 0.74 0.50
CA VAL A 112 -1.08 -0.05 -0.66
C VAL A 112 -2.26 -0.51 -1.53
N ASN A 113 -3.32 -1.04 -0.93
CA ASN A 113 -4.42 -1.65 -1.67
C ASN A 113 -5.49 -0.63 -2.05
N TYR A 114 -6.05 0.08 -1.05
CA TYR A 114 -7.23 0.91 -1.25
C TYR A 114 -6.88 2.32 -1.76
N VAL A 115 -5.86 2.98 -1.18
CA VAL A 115 -5.52 4.36 -1.59
C VAL A 115 -4.97 4.38 -3.02
N CYS A 116 -4.18 3.39 -3.44
CA CYS A 116 -3.73 3.27 -4.82
C CYS A 116 -4.88 3.01 -5.79
N TYR A 117 -5.87 2.21 -5.41
CA TYR A 117 -7.10 2.00 -6.19
C TYR A 117 -7.92 3.29 -6.30
N MET A 118 -8.13 3.99 -5.18
CA MET A 118 -8.84 5.27 -5.15
C MET A 118 -8.13 6.33 -6.00
N PHE A 119 -6.79 6.38 -5.99
CA PHE A 119 -6.04 7.26 -6.86
C PHE A 119 -6.32 6.96 -8.35
N SER A 120 -6.31 5.70 -8.75
CA SER A 120 -6.58 5.32 -10.14
C SER A 120 -8.03 5.61 -10.56
N SER A 121 -9.02 5.28 -9.72
CA SER A 121 -10.44 5.38 -10.05
C SER A 121 -11.04 6.76 -9.79
N CYS A 122 -10.55 7.48 -8.77
CA CYS A 122 -11.12 8.77 -8.35
C CYS A 122 -10.22 9.99 -8.67
N VAL A 123 -9.00 9.77 -9.19
CA VAL A 123 -8.12 10.84 -9.68
C VAL A 123 -7.88 10.71 -11.19
N LEU A 124 -7.31 9.59 -11.64
CA LEU A 124 -6.96 9.43 -13.06
C LEU A 124 -8.20 9.34 -13.97
N ALA A 125 -9.20 8.52 -13.61
CA ALA A 125 -10.40 8.35 -14.40
C ALA A 125 -11.19 9.66 -14.56
N PRO A 126 -11.45 10.44 -13.47
CA PRO A 126 -12.08 11.75 -13.58
C PRO A 126 -11.28 12.75 -14.42
N VAL A 127 -9.93 12.75 -14.33
CA VAL A 127 -9.11 13.65 -15.16
C VAL A 127 -9.29 13.35 -16.65
N PHE A 128 -9.30 12.08 -17.06
CA PHE A 128 -9.56 11.71 -18.45
C PHE A 128 -10.98 12.05 -18.88
N CYS A 129 -11.97 11.82 -18.04
CA CYS A 129 -13.36 12.19 -18.29
C CYS A 129 -13.48 13.71 -18.47
N MET A 130 -12.95 14.50 -17.54
CA MET A 130 -12.97 15.96 -17.61
C MET A 130 -12.30 16.47 -18.88
N ALA A 131 -11.13 15.94 -19.25
CA ALA A 131 -10.41 16.36 -20.45
C ALA A 131 -11.24 16.07 -21.72
N GLY A 132 -11.83 14.88 -21.83
CA GLY A 132 -12.63 14.49 -22.97
C GLY A 132 -13.92 15.32 -23.11
N GLU A 133 -14.67 15.44 -22.02
CA GLU A 133 -15.93 16.20 -22.03
C GLU A 133 -15.69 17.71 -22.18
N ALA A 134 -14.60 18.26 -21.62
CA ALA A 134 -14.24 19.67 -21.83
C ALA A 134 -13.92 19.97 -23.30
N VAL A 135 -13.19 19.07 -23.99
CA VAL A 135 -12.93 19.19 -25.42
C VAL A 135 -14.23 19.11 -26.21
N LEU A 136 -15.13 18.19 -25.88
CA LEU A 136 -16.43 18.07 -26.51
C LEU A 136 -17.26 19.37 -26.35
N VAL A 137 -17.34 19.91 -25.12
CA VAL A 137 -18.02 21.17 -24.83
C VAL A 137 -17.44 22.31 -25.66
N LEU A 138 -16.09 22.41 -25.72
CA LEU A 138 -15.41 23.43 -26.50
C LEU A 138 -15.75 23.32 -28.00
N LEU A 139 -15.73 22.12 -28.59
CA LEU A 139 -16.08 21.88 -29.99
C LEU A 139 -17.53 22.27 -30.26
N MET A 140 -18.46 21.87 -29.37
CA MET A 140 -19.89 22.18 -29.55
C MET A 140 -20.18 23.69 -29.45
N VAL A 141 -19.59 24.36 -28.43
CA VAL A 141 -19.74 25.80 -28.24
C VAL A 141 -19.14 26.55 -29.43
N THR A 142 -17.96 26.16 -29.90
CA THR A 142 -17.32 26.80 -31.08
C THR A 142 -18.15 26.61 -32.32
N ALA A 143 -18.67 25.41 -32.60
CA ALA A 143 -19.53 25.15 -33.75
C ALA A 143 -20.82 25.98 -33.70
N LEU A 144 -21.42 26.12 -32.51
CA LEU A 144 -22.63 26.92 -32.33
C LEU A 144 -22.35 28.43 -32.52
N ILE A 145 -21.23 28.96 -32.00
CA ILE A 145 -20.83 30.35 -32.19
C ILE A 145 -20.55 30.68 -33.67
N VAL A 146 -19.93 29.75 -34.41
CA VAL A 146 -19.64 29.93 -35.85
C VAL A 146 -20.91 29.93 -36.65
N TRP A 147 -21.91 29.12 -36.31
CA TRP A 147 -23.19 29.06 -37.04
C TRP A 147 -24.14 30.17 -36.63
N GLU A 148 -24.41 30.32 -35.31
CA GLU A 148 -25.31 31.32 -34.75
C GLU A 148 -24.64 31.98 -33.52
N PRO A 149 -23.92 33.12 -33.73
CA PRO A 149 -23.12 33.76 -32.68
C PRO A 149 -23.94 34.13 -31.46
N LEU A 150 -25.17 34.59 -31.64
CA LEU A 150 -26.05 35.01 -30.55
C LEU A 150 -26.46 33.80 -29.67
N ALA A 151 -26.86 32.69 -30.31
CA ALA A 151 -27.23 31.47 -29.58
C ALA A 151 -26.05 30.88 -28.81
N GLY A 152 -24.85 30.89 -29.41
CA GLY A 152 -23.61 30.47 -28.70
C GLY A 152 -23.24 31.36 -27.54
N PHE A 153 -23.34 32.66 -27.68
CA PHE A 153 -23.09 33.62 -26.59
C PHE A 153 -24.09 33.46 -25.45
N LEU A 154 -25.40 33.34 -25.74
CA LEU A 154 -26.45 33.16 -24.72
C LEU A 154 -26.27 31.83 -23.96
N LEU A 155 -25.86 30.77 -24.67
CA LEU A 155 -25.56 29.50 -24.03
C LEU A 155 -24.38 29.64 -23.05
N CYS A 156 -23.28 30.28 -23.43
CA CYS A 156 -22.16 30.54 -22.56
C CYS A 156 -22.56 31.42 -21.38
N ALA A 157 -23.32 32.47 -21.60
CA ALA A 157 -23.79 33.40 -20.58
C ALA A 157 -24.71 32.73 -19.54
N SER A 158 -25.47 31.68 -19.93
CA SER A 158 -26.30 30.92 -19.00
C SER A 158 -25.52 29.87 -18.20
N PHE A 159 -24.52 29.18 -18.79
CA PHE A 159 -23.81 28.09 -18.12
C PHE A 159 -22.63 28.55 -17.27
N LEU A 160 -21.78 29.49 -17.74
CA LEU A 160 -20.53 29.85 -17.08
C LEU A 160 -20.72 30.45 -15.67
N PRO A 161 -21.65 31.41 -15.44
CA PRO A 161 -21.84 31.98 -14.12
C PRO A 161 -22.33 30.96 -13.09
N LEU A 162 -23.28 30.10 -13.48
CA LEU A 162 -23.84 29.07 -12.63
C LEU A 162 -22.78 28.02 -12.24
N THR A 163 -21.98 27.59 -13.22
CA THR A 163 -20.88 26.64 -13.00
C THR A 163 -19.80 27.24 -12.09
N GLY A 164 -19.41 28.50 -12.33
CA GLY A 164 -18.43 29.21 -11.49
C GLY A 164 -18.89 29.37 -10.04
N LEU A 165 -20.16 29.76 -9.85
CA LEU A 165 -20.77 29.87 -8.51
C LEU A 165 -20.76 28.52 -7.78
N TYR A 166 -21.18 27.45 -8.45
CA TYR A 166 -21.16 26.10 -7.87
C TYR A 166 -19.77 25.67 -7.43
N VAL A 167 -18.77 25.79 -8.30
CA VAL A 167 -17.39 25.43 -8.00
C VAL A 167 -16.86 26.23 -6.81
N GLY A 168 -17.12 27.55 -6.76
CA GLY A 168 -16.69 28.42 -5.66
C GLY A 168 -17.29 28.05 -4.30
N LEU A 169 -18.60 27.76 -4.26
CA LEU A 169 -19.32 27.46 -3.03
C LEU A 169 -19.01 26.06 -2.48
N VAL A 170 -18.85 25.07 -3.36
CA VAL A 170 -18.83 23.66 -2.96
C VAL A 170 -17.41 23.13 -2.72
N ARG A 171 -16.37 23.71 -3.36
CA ARG A 171 -14.98 23.22 -3.32
C ARG A 171 -14.43 22.95 -1.91
N LYS A 172 -14.56 23.94 -0.99
CA LYS A 172 -14.02 23.81 0.36
C LYS A 172 -14.73 22.74 1.18
N ARG A 173 -16.06 22.63 1.01
CA ARG A 173 -16.89 21.67 1.73
C ARG A 173 -16.60 20.23 1.31
N LEU A 174 -16.51 19.98 0.01
CA LEU A 174 -16.20 18.65 -0.53
C LEU A 174 -14.86 18.12 -0.06
N ARG A 175 -13.81 18.96 -0.11
CA ARG A 175 -12.48 18.56 0.36
C ARG A 175 -12.50 18.21 1.85
N ARG A 176 -13.22 18.95 2.66
CA ARG A 176 -13.38 18.70 4.09
C ARG A 176 -14.08 17.36 4.35
N TYR A 177 -15.22 17.13 3.70
CA TYR A 177 -15.98 15.88 3.86
C TYR A 177 -15.18 14.64 3.42
N GLY A 178 -14.39 14.74 2.35
CA GLY A 178 -13.53 13.65 1.90
C GLY A 178 -12.45 13.29 2.92
N MET A 179 -11.85 14.30 3.58
CA MET A 179 -10.85 14.07 4.65
C MET A 179 -11.49 13.44 5.89
N GLU A 180 -12.64 13.96 6.32
CA GLU A 180 -13.38 13.47 7.48
C GLU A 180 -13.86 12.02 7.26
N GLU A 181 -14.33 11.66 6.06
CA GLU A 181 -14.72 10.30 5.71
C GLU A 181 -13.50 9.35 5.78
N LEU A 182 -12.34 9.77 5.28
CA LEU A 182 -11.12 8.95 5.34
C LEU A 182 -10.70 8.63 6.78
N GLU A 183 -10.72 9.64 7.66
CA GLU A 183 -10.39 9.45 9.08
C GLU A 183 -11.39 8.53 9.79
N ALA A 184 -12.67 8.71 9.52
CA ALA A 184 -13.73 7.85 10.07
C ALA A 184 -13.56 6.39 9.61
N ARG A 185 -13.26 6.14 8.34
CA ARG A 185 -13.02 4.79 7.82
C ARG A 185 -11.77 4.15 8.43
N ARG A 186 -10.71 4.92 8.64
CA ARG A 186 -9.49 4.44 9.32
C ARG A 186 -9.79 4.01 10.76
N LYS A 187 -10.53 4.86 11.50
CA LYS A 187 -10.94 4.56 12.88
C LYS A 187 -11.80 3.31 12.93
N GLN A 188 -12.78 3.19 12.03
CA GLN A 188 -13.68 2.04 11.94
C GLN A 188 -12.92 0.73 11.67
N SER A 189 -12.04 0.73 10.68
CA SER A 189 -11.20 -0.45 10.36
C SER A 189 -10.34 -0.87 11.56
N ARG A 190 -9.80 0.11 12.28
CA ARG A 190 -9.03 -0.15 13.50
C ARG A 190 -9.90 -0.78 14.60
N THR A 191 -11.09 -0.24 14.87
CA THR A 191 -12.03 -0.79 15.85
C THR A 191 -12.39 -2.25 15.56
N VAL A 192 -12.62 -2.61 14.29
CA VAL A 192 -12.91 -4.00 13.88
C VAL A 192 -11.73 -4.92 14.17
N VAL A 193 -10.53 -4.52 13.78
CA VAL A 193 -9.32 -5.34 14.01
C VAL A 193 -9.03 -5.49 15.51
N GLU A 194 -9.19 -4.42 16.30
CA GLU A 194 -9.00 -4.45 17.75
C GLU A 194 -10.05 -5.37 18.42
N ALA A 195 -11.31 -5.31 17.98
CA ALA A 195 -12.37 -6.16 18.52
C ALA A 195 -12.12 -7.66 18.25
N TYR A 196 -11.68 -8.01 17.06
CA TYR A 196 -11.40 -9.42 16.73
C TYR A 196 -10.12 -9.95 17.38
N ARG A 197 -9.07 -9.11 17.52
CA ARG A 197 -7.84 -9.51 18.20
C ARG A 197 -8.02 -9.62 19.72
N GLY A 198 -8.80 -8.72 20.30
CA GLY A 198 -9.10 -8.69 21.74
C GLY A 198 -10.40 -9.43 22.09
N TYR A 199 -10.83 -10.43 21.30
CA TYR A 199 -12.11 -11.12 21.50
C TYR A 199 -12.25 -11.66 22.94
N ALA A 200 -11.25 -12.37 23.44
CA ALA A 200 -11.33 -12.99 24.74
C ALA A 200 -11.46 -11.96 25.88
N GLU A 201 -10.67 -10.90 25.83
CA GLU A 201 -10.69 -9.82 26.82
C GLU A 201 -12.02 -9.03 26.77
N LEU A 202 -12.51 -8.72 25.57
CA LEU A 202 -13.79 -8.03 25.39
C LEU A 202 -14.97 -8.88 25.81
N GLU A 203 -14.93 -10.19 25.56
CA GLU A 203 -15.98 -11.12 25.97
C GLU A 203 -16.03 -11.27 27.50
N ILE A 204 -14.87 -11.50 28.14
CA ILE A 204 -14.77 -11.58 29.60
C ILE A 204 -15.20 -10.28 30.27
N ALA A 205 -14.78 -9.14 29.74
CA ALA A 205 -15.15 -7.82 30.23
C ALA A 205 -16.59 -7.41 29.86
N ARG A 206 -17.29 -8.20 29.05
CA ARG A 206 -18.59 -7.86 28.45
C ARG A 206 -18.60 -6.48 27.77
N ALA A 207 -17.48 -6.12 27.14
CA ALA A 207 -17.21 -4.79 26.60
C ALA A 207 -17.45 -4.67 25.09
N PHE A 208 -17.89 -5.75 24.41
CA PHE A 208 -18.15 -5.72 22.96
C PHE A 208 -19.16 -4.66 22.55
N HIS A 209 -20.18 -4.39 23.40
CA HIS A 209 -21.17 -3.35 23.14
C HIS A 209 -20.55 -1.94 23.00
N THR A 210 -19.45 -1.65 23.71
CA THR A 210 -18.72 -0.38 23.59
C THR A 210 -18.00 -0.28 22.24
N SER A 211 -17.38 -1.38 21.80
CA SER A 211 -16.76 -1.46 20.47
C SER A 211 -17.80 -1.32 19.36
N LEU A 212 -18.95 -1.98 19.50
CA LEU A 212 -20.06 -1.89 18.56
C LEU A 212 -20.64 -0.46 18.50
N ALA A 213 -20.85 0.18 19.64
CA ALA A 213 -21.32 1.57 19.69
C ALA A 213 -20.32 2.54 19.02
N SER A 214 -19.01 2.33 19.21
CA SER A 214 -17.97 3.14 18.52
C SER A 214 -17.98 2.90 17.01
N PHE A 215 -18.20 1.66 16.58
CA PHE A 215 -18.35 1.30 15.17
C PHE A 215 -19.59 1.97 14.55
N ASP A 216 -20.75 1.89 15.23
CA ASP A 216 -22.03 2.47 14.78
C ASP A 216 -21.94 3.99 14.66
N GLN A 217 -21.33 4.68 15.64
CA GLN A 217 -21.08 6.11 15.57
C GLN A 217 -20.21 6.49 14.35
N GLY A 218 -19.15 5.70 14.11
CA GLY A 218 -18.28 5.88 12.93
C GLY A 218 -19.05 5.67 11.63
N MET A 219 -19.92 4.65 11.58
CA MET A 219 -20.74 4.33 10.42
C MET A 219 -21.78 5.42 10.15
N GLU A 220 -22.48 5.87 11.19
CA GLU A 220 -23.47 6.95 11.07
C GLU A 220 -22.83 8.23 10.53
N PHE A 221 -21.64 8.57 11.01
CA PHE A 221 -20.89 9.71 10.50
C PHE A 221 -20.50 9.56 9.02
N ILE A 222 -20.03 8.37 8.61
CA ILE A 222 -19.71 8.06 7.21
C ILE A 222 -20.96 8.17 6.34
N VAL A 223 -22.08 7.58 6.76
CA VAL A 223 -23.36 7.62 6.03
C VAL A 223 -23.84 9.07 5.88
N HIS A 224 -23.81 9.84 6.97
CA HIS A 224 -24.25 11.24 6.93
C HIS A 224 -23.39 12.10 5.98
N ASN A 225 -22.07 11.96 6.03
CA ASN A 225 -21.18 12.67 5.10
C ASN A 225 -21.40 12.22 3.66
N ARG A 226 -21.61 10.92 3.45
CA ARG A 226 -21.86 10.36 2.10
C ARG A 226 -23.15 10.90 1.50
N LEU A 227 -24.24 10.92 2.26
CA LEU A 227 -25.51 11.50 1.82
C LEU A 227 -25.36 12.97 1.43
N ARG A 228 -24.64 13.77 2.23
CA ARG A 228 -24.34 15.17 1.86
C ARG A 228 -23.57 15.27 0.55
N MET A 229 -22.56 14.42 0.36
CA MET A 229 -21.78 14.42 -0.88
C MET A 229 -22.63 14.03 -2.09
N GLU A 230 -23.53 13.07 -1.97
CA GLU A 230 -24.46 12.67 -3.04
C GLU A 230 -25.39 13.80 -3.44
N VAL A 231 -25.93 14.55 -2.47
CA VAL A 231 -26.72 15.75 -2.75
C VAL A 231 -25.93 16.76 -3.56
N TYR A 232 -24.64 17.03 -3.19
CA TYR A 232 -23.80 17.93 -3.97
C TYR A 232 -23.53 17.42 -5.40
N GLN A 233 -23.54 16.11 -5.65
CA GLN A 233 -23.42 15.52 -6.99
C GLN A 233 -24.68 15.69 -7.85
N LEU A 234 -25.83 15.97 -7.25
CA LEU A 234 -27.07 16.29 -7.99
C LEU A 234 -27.14 17.74 -8.46
N PHE A 235 -26.49 18.67 -7.75
CA PHE A 235 -26.53 20.10 -8.09
C PHE A 235 -26.10 20.42 -9.54
N PRO A 236 -25.04 19.81 -10.11
CA PRO A 236 -24.68 20.03 -11.52
C PRO A 236 -25.82 19.71 -12.50
N PHE A 237 -26.63 18.72 -12.20
CA PHE A 237 -27.80 18.39 -13.02
C PHE A 237 -28.85 19.51 -12.98
N PHE A 238 -29.26 19.94 -11.79
CA PHE A 238 -30.23 21.03 -11.64
C PHE A 238 -29.74 22.34 -12.26
N LEU A 239 -28.45 22.67 -12.05
CA LEU A 239 -27.86 23.88 -12.63
C LEU A 239 -27.84 23.83 -14.16
N SER A 240 -27.52 22.69 -14.76
CA SER A 240 -27.52 22.54 -16.23
C SER A 240 -28.93 22.64 -16.82
N GLU A 241 -29.92 22.11 -16.13
CA GLU A 241 -31.33 22.21 -16.52
C GLU A 241 -31.80 23.66 -16.50
N VAL A 242 -31.54 24.38 -15.41
CA VAL A 242 -31.84 25.81 -15.26
C VAL A 242 -31.12 26.63 -16.34
N ALA A 243 -29.84 26.33 -16.60
CA ALA A 243 -29.06 27.04 -17.64
C ALA A 243 -29.65 26.88 -19.04
N VAL A 244 -30.11 25.68 -19.41
CA VAL A 244 -30.72 25.44 -20.72
C VAL A 244 -32.06 26.16 -20.87
N VAL A 245 -32.93 26.05 -19.84
CA VAL A 245 -34.23 26.73 -19.84
C VAL A 245 -34.03 28.26 -19.92
N ALA A 246 -33.11 28.80 -19.14
CA ALA A 246 -32.78 30.24 -19.16
C ALA A 246 -32.23 30.67 -20.55
N GLY A 247 -31.30 29.87 -21.09
CA GLY A 247 -30.74 30.13 -22.42
C GLY A 247 -31.79 30.10 -23.53
N LEU A 248 -32.71 29.14 -23.50
CA LEU A 248 -33.81 29.04 -24.44
C LEU A 248 -34.80 30.22 -24.31
N ALA A 249 -35.15 30.58 -23.07
CA ALA A 249 -36.04 31.71 -22.80
C ALA A 249 -35.44 33.02 -23.30
N LEU A 250 -34.13 33.24 -23.07
CA LEU A 250 -33.42 34.42 -23.60
C LEU A 250 -33.36 34.41 -25.13
N LEU A 251 -33.14 33.26 -25.77
CA LEU A 251 -33.12 33.12 -27.24
C LEU A 251 -34.48 33.50 -27.86
N ILE A 252 -35.57 32.99 -27.29
CA ILE A 252 -36.94 33.32 -27.73
C ILE A 252 -37.23 34.81 -27.53
N GLY A 253 -36.79 35.40 -26.40
CA GLY A 253 -36.99 36.80 -26.06
C GLY A 253 -36.28 37.79 -27.00
N THR A 254 -35.19 37.38 -27.65
CA THR A 254 -34.46 38.23 -28.61
C THR A 254 -35.12 38.33 -29.96
N GLY A 255 -36.06 37.44 -30.29
CA GLY A 255 -36.85 37.51 -31.54
C GLY A 255 -36.03 37.40 -32.83
N SER A 256 -34.80 36.94 -32.79
CA SER A 256 -33.87 36.94 -33.92
C SER A 256 -33.93 35.63 -34.72
N GLY A 257 -34.07 35.71 -36.05
CA GLY A 257 -33.85 34.64 -36.98
C GLY A 257 -35.05 33.71 -37.23
N ASP A 258 -34.81 32.60 -37.97
CA ASP A 258 -35.77 31.51 -38.17
C ASP A 258 -35.87 30.71 -36.86
N LEU A 259 -36.80 31.17 -35.98
CA LEU A 259 -37.00 30.66 -34.62
C LEU A 259 -37.14 29.13 -34.58
N GLY A 260 -37.69 28.50 -35.64
CA GLY A 260 -37.85 27.05 -35.71
C GLY A 260 -36.51 26.29 -35.82
N LEU A 261 -35.67 26.72 -36.74
CA LEU A 261 -34.38 26.08 -37.01
C LEU A 261 -33.38 26.34 -35.85
N VAL A 262 -33.26 27.58 -35.40
CA VAL A 262 -32.32 28.00 -34.35
C VAL A 262 -32.66 27.33 -33.01
N SER A 263 -33.96 27.29 -32.63
CA SER A 263 -34.39 26.59 -31.41
C SER A 263 -34.18 25.07 -31.49
N GLY A 264 -34.37 24.48 -32.69
CA GLY A 264 -34.08 23.06 -32.90
C GLY A 264 -32.60 22.70 -32.74
N VAL A 265 -31.70 23.50 -33.33
CA VAL A 265 -30.24 23.30 -33.18
C VAL A 265 -29.80 23.56 -31.72
N PHE A 266 -30.34 24.59 -31.08
CA PHE A 266 -30.08 24.87 -29.66
C PHE A 266 -30.53 23.69 -28.79
N ALA A 267 -31.71 23.10 -29.04
CA ALA A 267 -32.21 21.95 -28.29
C ALA A 267 -31.31 20.71 -28.43
N VAL A 268 -30.84 20.42 -29.67
CA VAL A 268 -29.90 19.31 -29.92
C VAL A 268 -28.54 19.55 -29.21
N ALA A 269 -28.03 20.77 -29.29
CA ALA A 269 -26.79 21.15 -28.59
C ALA A 269 -26.97 21.02 -27.08
N ALA A 270 -28.06 21.52 -26.52
CA ALA A 270 -28.38 21.44 -25.11
C ALA A 270 -28.53 19.99 -24.63
N PHE A 271 -29.20 19.14 -25.38
CA PHE A 271 -29.37 17.72 -25.07
C PHE A 271 -28.04 16.99 -24.88
N ARG A 272 -26.98 17.36 -25.58
CA ARG A 272 -25.64 16.79 -25.46
C ARG A 272 -24.77 17.54 -24.44
N LEU A 273 -24.94 18.86 -24.30
CA LEU A 273 -24.15 19.66 -23.34
C LEU A 273 -24.51 19.40 -21.89
N ILE A 274 -25.78 19.13 -21.56
CA ILE A 274 -26.20 18.80 -20.18
C ILE A 274 -25.39 17.63 -19.62
N PRO A 275 -25.34 16.43 -20.26
CA PRO A 275 -24.55 15.31 -19.73
C PRO A 275 -23.05 15.59 -19.74
N ALA A 276 -22.52 16.35 -20.70
CA ALA A 276 -21.10 16.71 -20.78
C ALA A 276 -20.68 17.62 -19.59
N VAL A 277 -21.42 18.71 -19.35
CA VAL A 277 -21.17 19.62 -18.21
C VAL A 277 -21.32 18.88 -16.88
N ARG A 278 -22.37 18.06 -16.75
CA ARG A 278 -22.57 17.20 -15.58
C ARG A 278 -21.38 16.27 -15.35
N ALA A 279 -20.88 15.61 -16.39
CA ALA A 279 -19.74 14.71 -16.30
C ALA A 279 -18.45 15.44 -15.87
N VAL A 280 -18.21 16.65 -16.39
CA VAL A 280 -17.08 17.50 -15.97
C VAL A 280 -17.20 17.86 -14.48
N LEU A 281 -18.35 18.35 -14.05
CA LEU A 281 -18.56 18.79 -12.66
C LEU A 281 -18.52 17.62 -11.68
N ASN A 282 -19.14 16.49 -11.99
CA ASN A 282 -19.08 15.29 -11.15
C ASN A 282 -17.67 14.72 -11.07
N SER A 283 -16.93 14.70 -12.17
CA SER A 283 -15.53 14.31 -12.19
C SER A 283 -14.65 15.23 -11.33
N TRP A 284 -14.92 16.55 -11.39
CA TRP A 284 -14.25 17.53 -10.55
C TRP A 284 -14.56 17.32 -9.06
N VAL A 285 -15.83 17.04 -8.68
CA VAL A 285 -16.22 16.70 -7.31
C VAL A 285 -15.46 15.47 -6.83
N THR A 286 -15.45 14.41 -7.63
CA THR A 286 -14.74 13.16 -7.31
C THR A 286 -13.24 13.40 -7.10
N LEU A 287 -12.62 14.22 -7.97
CA LEU A 287 -11.22 14.60 -7.86
C LEU A 287 -10.92 15.38 -6.55
N GLN A 288 -11.79 16.32 -6.17
CA GLN A 288 -11.60 17.08 -4.93
C GLN A 288 -11.71 16.18 -3.69
N ASN A 289 -12.66 15.26 -3.67
CA ASN A 289 -12.84 14.29 -2.58
C ASN A 289 -11.62 13.36 -2.43
N ALA A 290 -11.05 12.90 -3.56
CA ALA A 290 -9.92 11.99 -3.57
C ALA A 290 -8.55 12.69 -3.57
N SER A 291 -8.49 14.03 -3.48
CA SER A 291 -7.24 14.81 -3.61
C SER A 291 -6.17 14.42 -2.59
N HIS A 292 -6.58 13.97 -1.38
CA HIS A 292 -5.67 13.48 -0.35
C HIS A 292 -4.87 12.23 -0.80
N THR A 293 -5.44 11.41 -1.68
CA THR A 293 -4.76 10.20 -2.18
C THR A 293 -3.50 10.55 -2.98
N ILE A 294 -3.47 11.73 -3.61
CA ILE A 294 -2.32 12.21 -4.37
C ILE A 294 -1.10 12.37 -3.45
N THR A 295 -1.30 12.94 -2.27
CA THR A 295 -0.23 13.15 -1.28
C THR A 295 0.28 11.81 -0.76
N VAL A 296 -0.61 10.91 -0.35
CA VAL A 296 -0.25 9.58 0.16
C VAL A 296 0.51 8.77 -0.90
N VAL A 297 0.00 8.74 -2.13
CA VAL A 297 0.67 8.02 -3.23
C VAL A 297 2.02 8.67 -3.55
N LYS A 298 2.11 10.00 -3.58
CA LYS A 298 3.37 10.71 -3.82
C LYS A 298 4.42 10.36 -2.77
N GLU A 299 4.07 10.39 -1.49
CA GLU A 299 4.97 10.04 -0.38
C GLU A 299 5.35 8.55 -0.39
N GLY A 300 4.37 7.68 -0.71
CA GLY A 300 4.58 6.24 -0.76
C GLY A 300 5.50 5.75 -1.88
N ILE A 301 5.55 6.48 -3.03
CA ILE A 301 6.38 6.12 -4.19
C ILE A 301 7.58 7.04 -4.43
N SER A 302 7.77 8.11 -3.63
CA SER A 302 8.80 9.13 -3.87
C SER A 302 10.21 8.65 -3.58
N ASP A 303 10.37 7.65 -2.72
CA ASP A 303 11.69 7.11 -2.41
C ASP A 303 12.23 6.36 -3.64
N LYS A 304 13.37 6.79 -4.12
CA LYS A 304 14.16 5.96 -5.03
C LYS A 304 14.49 4.70 -4.25
N LEU A 305 13.94 3.56 -4.68
CA LEU A 305 14.44 2.27 -4.26
C LEU A 305 15.97 2.37 -4.34
N GLN A 306 16.65 2.40 -3.20
CA GLN A 306 18.05 2.07 -3.16
C GLN A 306 18.10 0.59 -3.56
N GLN A 307 18.10 0.35 -4.86
CA GLN A 307 18.48 -0.95 -5.38
C GLN A 307 19.90 -1.13 -4.89
N GLY A 308 20.05 -1.93 -3.83
CA GLY A 308 21.37 -2.42 -3.44
C GLY A 308 22.02 -2.92 -4.70
N THR A 309 23.15 -2.33 -5.05
CA THR A 309 23.95 -2.70 -6.21
C THR A 309 24.18 -4.22 -6.13
N GLN A 310 23.70 -4.96 -7.12
CA GLN A 310 23.72 -6.42 -7.20
C GLN A 310 25.12 -7.07 -7.17
N ASN A 311 26.21 -6.28 -7.06
CA ASN A 311 27.60 -6.74 -7.08
C ASN A 311 28.35 -6.29 -5.82
N GLN A 312 27.83 -6.62 -4.63
CA GLN A 312 28.63 -6.44 -3.42
C GLN A 312 29.36 -7.74 -3.08
N THR A 313 30.65 -7.62 -2.70
CA THR A 313 31.41 -8.75 -2.17
C THR A 313 30.67 -9.35 -0.97
N PRO A 314 30.52 -10.68 -0.87
CA PRO A 314 29.91 -11.31 0.27
C PRO A 314 30.66 -10.95 1.57
N PHE A 315 29.97 -10.93 2.70
CA PHE A 315 30.60 -10.93 4.00
C PHE A 315 31.15 -12.34 4.31
N THR A 316 32.20 -12.38 5.07
CA THR A 316 32.69 -13.59 5.76
C THR A 316 32.88 -13.23 7.20
N LEU A 317 32.72 -14.17 8.13
CA LEU A 317 33.04 -13.98 9.53
C LEU A 317 34.14 -14.95 9.92
N LYS A 318 35.39 -14.48 9.92
CA LYS A 318 36.58 -15.26 10.28
C LYS A 318 37.29 -14.71 11.53
N GLN A 319 37.06 -13.45 11.86
CA GLN A 319 37.74 -12.77 12.97
C GLN A 319 36.74 -12.29 14.02
N ASN A 320 36.02 -11.20 13.76
CA ASN A 320 35.15 -10.61 14.76
C ASN A 320 34.03 -9.75 14.20
N ILE A 321 33.03 -9.51 15.05
CA ILE A 321 32.02 -8.47 14.92
C ILE A 321 32.40 -7.37 15.89
N GLU A 322 32.62 -6.14 15.42
CA GLU A 322 33.07 -5.02 16.25
C GLU A 322 32.09 -3.86 16.20
N LEU A 323 31.69 -3.36 17.36
CA LEU A 323 30.95 -2.12 17.54
C LEU A 323 31.94 -1.04 17.98
N ARG A 324 32.15 0.01 17.18
CA ARG A 324 33.07 1.10 17.49
C ARG A 324 32.34 2.39 17.81
N LYS A 325 32.41 2.84 19.08
CA LYS A 325 31.81 4.08 19.57
C LYS A 325 30.38 4.27 19.11
N LEU A 326 29.60 3.17 19.14
CA LEU A 326 28.25 3.11 18.63
C LEU A 326 27.32 3.96 19.49
N SER A 327 26.58 4.88 18.89
CA SER A 327 25.51 5.62 19.54
C SER A 327 24.20 5.46 18.76
N PHE A 328 23.10 5.41 19.48
CA PHE A 328 21.79 5.30 18.88
C PHE A 328 20.75 6.12 19.65
N ALA A 329 19.97 6.92 18.91
CA ALA A 329 18.79 7.61 19.40
C ALA A 329 17.59 7.30 18.49
N PHE A 330 16.42 7.18 19.10
CA PHE A 330 15.16 7.04 18.36
C PHE A 330 14.76 8.36 17.68
N PRO A 331 13.86 8.33 16.68
CA PRO A 331 13.40 9.55 15.98
C PRO A 331 12.74 10.60 16.89
N ASP A 332 12.23 10.19 18.05
CA ASP A 332 11.67 11.07 19.10
C ASP A 332 12.74 11.79 19.93
N GLY A 333 14.04 11.53 19.67
CA GLY A 333 15.17 12.15 20.35
C GLY A 333 15.66 11.38 21.59
N HIS A 334 14.99 10.30 22.01
CA HIS A 334 15.45 9.47 23.12
C HIS A 334 16.73 8.73 22.77
N THR A 335 17.84 9.07 23.43
CA THR A 335 19.14 8.41 23.27
C THR A 335 19.20 7.15 24.13
N LEU A 336 19.44 6.02 23.48
CA LEU A 336 19.54 4.70 24.16
C LEU A 336 20.99 4.28 24.42
N PHE A 337 21.87 4.47 23.43
CA PHE A 337 23.29 4.14 23.54
C PHE A 337 24.17 5.34 23.25
N SER A 338 25.28 5.47 24.01
CA SER A 338 26.29 6.50 23.82
C SER A 338 27.69 5.88 23.88
N ASN A 339 28.45 5.98 22.78
CA ASN A 339 29.85 5.51 22.67
C ASN A 339 30.07 4.02 23.02
N LEU A 340 29.12 3.15 22.72
CA LEU A 340 29.22 1.73 22.99
C LEU A 340 30.34 1.10 22.15
N THR A 341 31.29 0.41 22.79
CA THR A 341 32.37 -0.31 22.12
C THR A 341 32.41 -1.75 22.61
N LEU A 342 32.36 -2.70 21.67
CA LEU A 342 32.25 -4.11 21.91
C LEU A 342 32.90 -4.90 20.78
N SER A 343 33.57 -6.01 21.10
CA SER A 343 34.08 -6.96 20.10
C SER A 343 33.64 -8.38 20.48
N ILE A 344 33.16 -9.12 19.49
CA ILE A 344 32.71 -10.51 19.59
C ILE A 344 33.53 -11.31 18.58
N SER A 345 34.27 -12.32 19.05
CA SER A 345 35.11 -13.16 18.21
C SER A 345 34.27 -14.19 17.45
N CYS A 346 34.76 -14.61 16.27
CA CYS A 346 34.17 -15.74 15.54
C CYS A 346 34.16 -17.00 16.44
N GLY A 347 33.02 -17.73 16.44
CA GLY A 347 32.85 -18.93 17.27
C GLY A 347 32.57 -18.66 18.74
N GLU A 348 32.51 -17.41 19.18
CA GLU A 348 32.25 -17.04 20.56
C GLU A 348 30.76 -17.12 20.92
N ARG A 349 30.45 -17.56 22.14
CA ARG A 349 29.08 -17.65 22.69
C ARG A 349 28.87 -16.51 23.67
N ILE A 350 28.06 -15.54 23.31
CA ILE A 350 27.82 -14.33 24.09
C ILE A 350 26.42 -14.34 24.67
N GLY A 351 26.33 -14.12 25.96
CA GLY A 351 25.09 -13.83 26.67
C GLY A 351 24.88 -12.32 26.81
N VAL A 352 23.67 -11.83 26.59
CA VAL A 352 23.28 -10.44 26.88
C VAL A 352 22.14 -10.45 27.88
N ARG A 353 22.35 -9.87 29.06
CA ARG A 353 21.34 -9.70 30.10
C ARG A 353 21.11 -8.22 30.41
N GLY A 354 20.10 -7.91 31.17
CA GLY A 354 19.76 -6.55 31.60
C GLY A 354 18.27 -6.40 31.89
N ALA A 355 17.89 -5.32 32.54
CA ALA A 355 16.50 -5.02 32.87
C ALA A 355 15.60 -4.94 31.64
N SER A 356 14.28 -5.13 31.79
CA SER A 356 13.33 -4.87 30.72
C SER A 356 13.44 -3.40 30.31
N GLY A 357 13.46 -3.14 29.00
CA GLY A 357 13.65 -1.78 28.46
C GLY A 357 15.09 -1.28 28.39
N SER A 358 16.10 -2.03 28.84
CA SER A 358 17.52 -1.61 28.78
C SER A 358 18.09 -1.48 27.36
N GLY A 359 17.36 -1.93 26.32
CA GLY A 359 17.77 -1.80 24.93
C GLY A 359 18.34 -3.06 24.29
N LYS A 360 18.23 -4.25 24.92
CA LYS A 360 18.76 -5.53 24.40
C LYS A 360 18.32 -5.82 22.96
N SER A 361 17.02 -5.83 22.70
CA SER A 361 16.49 -6.07 21.33
C SER A 361 16.84 -4.94 20.36
N THR A 362 17.07 -3.70 20.86
CA THR A 362 17.57 -2.59 20.04
C THR A 362 19.02 -2.82 19.65
N LEU A 363 19.86 -3.33 20.56
CA LEU A 363 21.24 -3.73 20.25
C LEU A 363 21.25 -4.80 19.14
N PHE A 364 20.39 -5.82 19.22
CA PHE A 364 20.23 -6.83 18.16
C PHE A 364 19.81 -6.20 16.83
N ASN A 365 18.83 -5.29 16.84
CA ASN A 365 18.39 -4.61 15.61
C ASN A 365 19.52 -3.76 14.98
N LEU A 366 20.43 -3.21 15.77
CA LEU A 366 21.61 -2.52 15.30
C LEU A 366 22.61 -3.51 14.68
N MET A 367 22.96 -4.59 15.38
CA MET A 367 23.89 -5.61 14.92
C MET A 367 23.38 -6.36 13.68
N LEU A 368 22.06 -6.55 13.57
CA LEU A 368 21.39 -7.10 12.39
C LEU A 368 21.31 -6.09 11.24
N GLY A 369 21.68 -4.81 11.47
CA GLY A 369 21.61 -3.75 10.46
C GLY A 369 20.19 -3.30 10.12
N PHE A 370 19.19 -3.63 10.95
CA PHE A 370 17.82 -3.14 10.79
C PHE A 370 17.69 -1.67 11.21
N PHE A 371 18.47 -1.25 12.21
CA PHE A 371 18.55 0.14 12.64
C PHE A 371 19.92 0.71 12.24
N PRO A 372 19.98 1.87 11.60
CA PRO A 372 21.24 2.56 11.36
C PRO A 372 21.70 3.21 12.68
N PRO A 373 22.97 3.13 13.07
CA PRO A 373 23.50 3.88 14.20
C PRO A 373 23.43 5.39 13.94
N THR A 374 23.20 6.17 15.01
CA THR A 374 23.22 7.64 14.94
C THR A 374 24.67 8.15 14.75
N SER A 375 25.63 7.50 15.43
CA SER A 375 27.08 7.71 15.23
C SER A 375 27.85 6.43 15.56
N GLY A 376 29.13 6.39 15.18
CA GLY A 376 29.94 5.18 15.26
C GLY A 376 29.65 4.21 14.12
N GLU A 377 30.12 2.97 14.25
CA GLU A 377 30.02 1.97 13.19
C GLU A 377 29.99 0.54 13.72
N ILE A 378 29.45 -0.35 12.92
CA ILE A 378 29.47 -1.80 13.12
C ILE A 378 30.33 -2.39 12.00
N LEU A 379 31.32 -3.18 12.38
CA LEU A 379 32.27 -3.80 11.47
C LEU A 379 32.16 -5.32 11.58
N ILE A 380 32.21 -5.99 10.42
CA ILE A 380 32.28 -7.45 10.29
C ILE A 380 33.62 -7.74 9.62
N ASP A 381 34.55 -8.38 10.31
CA ASP A 381 35.93 -8.56 9.85
C ASP A 381 36.55 -7.25 9.31
N GLY A 382 36.37 -6.14 10.03
CA GLY A 382 36.86 -4.82 9.66
C GLY A 382 36.05 -4.10 8.56
N ARG A 383 35.05 -4.74 7.97
CA ARG A 383 34.20 -4.14 6.93
C ARG A 383 32.92 -3.56 7.53
N LYS A 384 32.64 -2.29 7.23
CA LYS A 384 31.48 -1.56 7.76
C LYS A 384 30.15 -2.12 7.24
N LEU A 385 29.23 -2.42 8.17
CA LEU A 385 27.85 -2.78 7.90
C LEU A 385 27.04 -1.50 7.57
N THR A 386 26.34 -1.52 6.45
CA THR A 386 25.51 -0.41 5.94
C THR A 386 24.17 -0.93 5.43
N SER A 387 23.20 -0.05 5.22
CA SER A 387 21.93 -0.42 4.60
C SER A 387 22.10 -1.04 3.20
N ALA A 388 23.16 -0.66 2.48
CA ALA A 388 23.43 -1.14 1.13
C ALA A 388 23.92 -2.59 1.11
N ASN A 389 24.79 -3.00 2.05
CA ASN A 389 25.40 -4.34 2.10
C ASN A 389 24.74 -5.29 3.12
N ARG A 390 23.70 -4.84 3.80
CA ARG A 390 22.97 -5.61 4.83
C ARG A 390 22.46 -6.97 4.31
N SER A 391 22.05 -7.06 3.04
CA SER A 391 21.59 -8.32 2.45
C SER A 391 22.66 -9.41 2.45
N GLU A 392 23.93 -9.02 2.23
CA GLU A 392 25.05 -9.98 2.28
C GLU A 392 25.33 -10.44 3.70
N TRP A 393 25.27 -9.53 4.68
CA TRP A 393 25.36 -9.86 6.10
C TRP A 393 24.25 -10.85 6.52
N HIS A 394 23.01 -10.59 6.09
CA HIS A 394 21.89 -11.45 6.41
C HIS A 394 22.03 -12.87 5.87
N LYS A 395 22.87 -13.13 4.84
CA LYS A 395 23.11 -14.51 4.37
C LYS A 395 23.79 -15.37 5.44
N LEU A 396 24.66 -14.76 6.25
CA LEU A 396 25.39 -15.43 7.32
C LEU A 396 24.62 -15.53 8.64
N VAL A 397 23.54 -14.77 8.77
CA VAL A 397 22.83 -14.61 10.05
C VAL A 397 21.57 -15.45 10.11
N GLY A 398 21.41 -16.20 11.20
CA GLY A 398 20.14 -16.76 11.68
C GLY A 398 19.58 -15.89 12.80
N TYR A 399 18.30 -15.56 12.76
CA TYR A 399 17.65 -14.77 13.78
C TYR A 399 16.39 -15.46 14.30
N VAL A 400 16.35 -15.68 15.59
CA VAL A 400 15.24 -16.27 16.34
C VAL A 400 14.67 -15.17 17.25
N PRO A 401 13.61 -14.47 16.82
CA PRO A 401 12.98 -13.42 17.61
C PRO A 401 12.21 -13.98 18.81
N GLN A 402 11.86 -13.12 19.76
CA GLN A 402 11.00 -13.45 20.90
C GLN A 402 9.65 -14.01 20.47
N GLU A 403 9.00 -13.36 19.50
CA GLU A 403 7.78 -13.85 18.83
C GLU A 403 8.12 -14.41 17.46
N ILE A 404 7.93 -15.72 17.28
CA ILE A 404 8.18 -16.36 15.98
C ILE A 404 7.03 -16.07 15.02
N PHE A 405 7.37 -15.41 13.94
CA PHE A 405 6.44 -15.19 12.84
C PHE A 405 6.22 -16.48 12.06
N ILE A 406 4.97 -16.95 11.99
CA ILE A 406 4.55 -18.11 11.20
C ILE A 406 3.73 -17.60 10.00
N ILE A 407 4.17 -17.91 8.78
CA ILE A 407 3.41 -17.63 7.57
C ILE A 407 2.27 -18.62 7.42
N GLU A 408 1.20 -18.19 6.78
CA GLU A 408 0.12 -19.08 6.37
C GLU A 408 0.63 -19.99 5.23
N GLY A 409 1.01 -21.20 5.60
CA GLY A 409 1.65 -22.19 4.73
C GLY A 409 1.91 -23.49 5.47
N THR A 410 2.66 -24.38 4.85
CA THR A 410 3.04 -25.69 5.39
C THR A 410 4.18 -25.58 6.40
N LEU A 411 4.49 -26.66 7.11
CA LEU A 411 5.67 -26.78 7.97
C LEU A 411 6.95 -26.54 7.14
N ALA A 412 7.03 -27.16 5.96
CA ALA A 412 8.16 -26.98 5.05
C ALA A 412 8.33 -25.51 4.62
N ASP A 413 7.26 -24.82 4.22
CA ASP A 413 7.29 -23.40 3.84
C ASP A 413 7.80 -22.52 4.99
N ASN A 414 7.45 -22.89 6.21
CA ASN A 414 7.84 -22.15 7.39
C ASN A 414 9.31 -22.36 7.78
N ILE A 415 9.88 -23.53 7.56
CA ILE A 415 11.30 -23.80 7.86
C ILE A 415 12.18 -23.28 6.71
N ALA A 416 11.84 -23.60 5.47
CA ALA A 416 12.58 -23.16 4.27
C ALA A 416 12.13 -21.77 3.78
N LEU A 417 11.87 -20.84 4.68
CA LEU A 417 11.28 -19.54 4.40
C LEU A 417 12.00 -18.81 3.25
N GLY A 418 11.24 -18.55 2.16
CA GLY A 418 11.75 -17.83 0.99
C GLY A 418 12.54 -18.67 -0.01
N GLN A 419 12.70 -19.97 0.21
CA GLN A 419 13.32 -20.88 -0.75
C GLN A 419 12.26 -21.48 -1.70
N THR A 420 12.58 -21.56 -2.98
CA THR A 420 11.69 -22.11 -4.01
C THR A 420 11.83 -23.63 -4.15
N GLN A 421 12.96 -24.18 -3.70
CA GLN A 421 13.23 -25.63 -3.69
C GLN A 421 13.59 -26.03 -2.26
N VAL A 422 12.86 -26.98 -1.73
CA VAL A 422 13.05 -27.50 -0.37
C VAL A 422 13.91 -28.75 -0.42
N ASP A 423 15.03 -28.75 0.31
CA ASP A 423 15.83 -29.95 0.52
C ASP A 423 15.23 -30.77 1.68
N HIS A 424 14.51 -31.83 1.35
CA HIS A 424 13.84 -32.68 2.33
C HIS A 424 14.81 -33.45 3.24
N ILE A 425 15.99 -33.83 2.74
CA ILE A 425 16.99 -34.54 3.55
C ILE A 425 17.51 -33.63 4.65
N LYS A 426 17.92 -32.42 4.27
CA LYS A 426 18.36 -31.38 5.19
C LYS A 426 17.25 -31.00 6.17
N MET A 427 16.01 -30.90 5.71
CA MET A 427 14.86 -30.59 6.56
C MET A 427 14.67 -31.61 7.67
N ILE A 428 14.75 -32.89 7.35
CA ILE A 428 14.62 -33.99 8.33
C ILE A 428 15.76 -33.93 9.36
N GLN A 429 17.00 -33.68 8.91
CA GLN A 429 18.15 -33.52 9.81
C GLN A 429 17.95 -32.34 10.79
N VAL A 430 17.51 -31.20 10.25
CA VAL A 430 17.24 -30.02 11.07
C VAL A 430 16.10 -30.28 12.07
N LEU A 431 15.02 -30.93 11.65
CA LEU A 431 13.92 -31.31 12.56
C LEU A 431 14.38 -32.24 13.68
N GLU A 432 15.32 -33.13 13.41
CA GLU A 432 15.93 -34.01 14.42
C GLU A 432 16.75 -33.20 15.44
N GLN A 433 17.58 -32.26 14.94
CA GLN A 433 18.38 -31.37 15.81
C GLN A 433 17.53 -30.51 16.76
N VAL A 434 16.34 -30.04 16.29
CA VAL A 434 15.42 -29.26 17.14
C VAL A 434 14.36 -30.10 17.83
N GLN A 435 14.47 -31.44 17.78
CA GLN A 435 13.55 -32.41 18.42
C GLN A 435 12.07 -32.22 17.96
N LEU A 436 11.85 -31.92 16.69
CA LEU A 436 10.53 -31.83 16.08
C LEU A 436 10.23 -32.98 15.11
N LYS A 437 11.18 -33.91 14.88
CA LYS A 437 11.04 -34.99 13.88
C LYS A 437 9.86 -35.92 14.17
N GLU A 438 9.73 -36.38 15.41
CA GLU A 438 8.64 -37.29 15.83
C GLU A 438 7.28 -36.58 15.64
N TRP A 439 7.14 -35.37 16.17
CA TRP A 439 5.94 -34.57 16.00
C TRP A 439 5.60 -34.31 14.52
N ALA A 440 6.60 -33.99 13.69
CA ALA A 440 6.38 -33.76 12.26
C ALA A 440 5.89 -35.03 11.54
N ASN A 441 6.33 -36.23 11.96
CA ASN A 441 5.88 -37.50 11.42
C ASN A 441 4.43 -37.87 11.83
N GLU A 442 3.97 -37.37 12.97
CA GLU A 442 2.59 -37.57 13.47
C GLU A 442 1.59 -36.62 12.79
N LEU A 443 2.05 -35.60 12.08
CA LEU A 443 1.17 -34.68 11.36
C LEU A 443 0.47 -35.36 10.20
N PRO A 444 -0.80 -35.02 9.91
CA PRO A 444 -1.62 -35.70 8.88
C PRO A 444 -1.01 -35.71 7.47
N GLN A 445 -0.22 -34.72 7.13
CA GLN A 445 0.46 -34.55 5.85
C GLN A 445 1.99 -34.37 6.03
N GLY A 446 2.54 -34.75 7.19
CA GLY A 446 3.97 -34.58 7.47
C GLY A 446 4.42 -33.11 7.27
N LEU A 447 5.47 -32.92 6.47
CA LEU A 447 6.03 -31.58 6.16
C LEU A 447 5.07 -30.65 5.42
N ASP A 448 4.09 -31.18 4.69
CA ASP A 448 3.11 -30.42 3.92
C ASP A 448 1.87 -30.04 4.74
N THR A 449 1.88 -30.29 6.04
CA THR A 449 0.76 -29.95 6.93
C THR A 449 0.66 -28.43 7.09
N PRO A 450 -0.52 -27.82 6.80
CA PRO A 450 -0.75 -26.39 7.01
C PRO A 450 -0.76 -26.03 8.50
N LEU A 451 0.00 -24.99 8.89
CA LEU A 451 0.15 -24.57 10.29
C LEU A 451 -0.95 -23.62 10.77
N GLY A 452 -1.84 -23.17 9.89
CA GLY A 452 -2.91 -22.23 10.17
C GLY A 452 -2.44 -20.76 10.26
N GLU A 453 -3.40 -19.86 10.40
CA GLU A 453 -3.13 -18.42 10.49
C GLU A 453 -2.30 -18.13 11.76
N TYR A 454 -1.17 -17.43 11.59
CA TYR A 454 -0.19 -17.13 12.66
C TYR A 454 0.27 -18.36 13.48
N GLY A 455 0.19 -19.57 12.89
CA GLY A 455 0.53 -20.80 13.59
C GLY A 455 -0.43 -21.10 14.75
N SER A 456 -1.72 -20.88 14.57
CA SER A 456 -2.76 -21.11 15.58
C SER A 456 -2.86 -22.57 16.05
N ARG A 457 -2.32 -23.50 15.26
CA ARG A 457 -2.28 -24.95 15.58
C ARG A 457 -1.03 -25.38 16.32
N LEU A 458 -0.11 -24.44 16.63
CA LEU A 458 1.18 -24.72 17.25
C LEU A 458 1.23 -24.28 18.70
N SER A 459 1.86 -25.08 19.55
CA SER A 459 2.26 -24.65 20.88
C SER A 459 3.38 -23.58 20.82
N GLY A 460 3.56 -22.81 21.89
CA GLY A 460 4.66 -21.84 21.98
C GLY A 460 6.03 -22.47 21.72
N GLY A 461 6.27 -23.66 22.32
CA GLY A 461 7.50 -24.43 22.13
C GLY A 461 7.73 -24.89 20.70
N GLN A 462 6.67 -25.35 20.01
CA GLN A 462 6.76 -25.73 18.59
C GLN A 462 7.10 -24.54 17.70
N LYS A 463 6.48 -23.37 17.94
CA LYS A 463 6.82 -22.14 17.20
C LYS A 463 8.30 -21.79 17.38
N GLN A 464 8.81 -21.82 18.60
CA GLN A 464 10.22 -21.49 18.88
C GLN A 464 11.17 -22.48 18.21
N ARG A 465 10.91 -23.80 18.32
CA ARG A 465 11.71 -24.82 17.64
C ARG A 465 11.67 -24.65 16.11
N ILE A 466 10.55 -24.23 15.51
CA ILE A 466 10.47 -23.88 14.08
C ILE A 466 11.35 -22.65 13.77
N GLY A 467 11.38 -21.64 14.65
CA GLY A 467 12.28 -20.49 14.51
C GLY A 467 13.75 -20.88 14.51
N ILE A 468 14.14 -21.79 15.40
CA ILE A 468 15.50 -22.35 15.46
C ILE A 468 15.77 -23.19 14.19
N ALA A 469 14.82 -24.04 13.79
CA ALA A 469 14.94 -24.84 12.58
C ALA A 469 15.19 -23.98 11.32
N ARG A 470 14.54 -22.82 11.20
CA ARG A 470 14.81 -21.85 10.12
C ARG A 470 16.27 -21.41 10.09
N ALA A 471 16.82 -21.06 11.25
CA ALA A 471 18.18 -20.59 11.35
C ALA A 471 19.20 -21.68 10.98
N LEU A 472 18.96 -22.92 11.42
CA LEU A 472 19.78 -24.08 11.10
C LEU A 472 19.65 -24.50 9.64
N TYR A 473 18.43 -24.54 9.10
CA TYR A 473 18.19 -24.86 7.69
C TYR A 473 18.90 -23.90 6.74
N LYS A 474 19.09 -22.65 7.17
CA LYS A 474 19.83 -21.64 6.44
C LYS A 474 21.35 -21.81 6.47
N GLU A 475 21.90 -22.66 7.38
CA GLU A 475 23.36 -22.81 7.64
C GLU A 475 24.01 -21.48 8.05
N ALA A 476 23.38 -20.81 9.01
CA ALA A 476 23.87 -19.54 9.50
C ALA A 476 25.19 -19.69 10.25
N GLU A 477 26.14 -18.78 10.02
CA GLU A 477 27.44 -18.69 10.73
C GLU A 477 27.30 -17.93 12.06
N VAL A 478 26.26 -17.08 12.18
CA VAL A 478 25.95 -16.31 13.38
C VAL A 478 24.48 -16.47 13.74
N LEU A 479 24.20 -16.90 14.97
CA LEU A 479 22.84 -17.04 15.47
C LEU A 479 22.54 -15.99 16.53
N PHE A 480 21.46 -15.25 16.32
CA PHE A 480 20.90 -14.29 17.26
C PHE A 480 19.63 -14.85 17.88
N PHE A 481 19.61 -15.03 19.21
CA PHE A 481 18.46 -15.48 19.97
C PHE A 481 17.93 -14.35 20.86
N ASP A 482 16.74 -13.83 20.57
CA ASP A 482 16.10 -12.74 21.31
C ASP A 482 15.01 -13.30 22.23
N GLU A 483 15.37 -13.62 23.49
CA GLU A 483 14.47 -14.17 24.51
C GLU A 483 13.66 -15.40 24.03
N ALA A 484 14.26 -16.20 23.14
CA ALA A 484 13.57 -17.28 22.43
C ALA A 484 13.07 -18.42 23.35
N THR A 485 13.40 -18.41 24.64
CA THR A 485 12.98 -19.43 25.62
C THR A 485 12.05 -18.89 26.69
N SER A 486 11.74 -17.59 26.69
CA SER A 486 11.03 -16.94 27.81
C SER A 486 9.59 -17.43 28.02
N ALA A 487 8.92 -17.89 26.96
CA ALA A 487 7.55 -18.41 27.01
C ALA A 487 7.48 -19.94 27.21
N LEU A 488 8.61 -20.61 27.46
CA LEU A 488 8.66 -22.05 27.59
C LEU A 488 8.64 -22.50 29.06
N ASP A 489 8.14 -23.70 29.28
CA ASP A 489 8.32 -24.43 30.52
C ASP A 489 9.79 -24.79 30.72
N ASN A 490 10.20 -24.99 31.97
CA ASN A 490 11.60 -25.21 32.33
C ASN A 490 12.21 -26.43 31.62
N LYS A 491 11.43 -27.49 31.38
CA LYS A 491 11.91 -28.69 30.70
C LYS A 491 12.24 -28.42 29.24
N THR A 492 11.31 -27.82 28.52
CA THR A 492 11.49 -27.43 27.09
C THR A 492 12.63 -26.42 26.93
N GLU A 493 12.79 -25.48 27.89
CA GLU A 493 13.91 -24.54 27.89
C GLU A 493 15.26 -25.25 28.03
N GLN A 494 15.37 -26.19 28.98
CA GLN A 494 16.58 -26.99 29.16
C GLN A 494 16.94 -27.83 27.94
N GLU A 495 15.93 -28.45 27.30
CA GLU A 495 16.12 -29.22 26.08
C GLU A 495 16.66 -28.36 24.92
N ILE A 496 16.12 -27.14 24.75
CA ILE A 496 16.60 -26.20 23.72
C ILE A 496 18.01 -25.71 24.05
N ASN A 497 18.28 -25.32 25.29
CA ASN A 497 19.61 -24.85 25.72
C ASN A 497 20.66 -25.96 25.51
N HIS A 498 20.32 -27.20 25.83
CA HIS A 498 21.19 -28.35 25.60
C HIS A 498 21.43 -28.63 24.11
N ALA A 499 20.39 -28.50 23.29
CA ALA A 499 20.52 -28.63 21.83
C ALA A 499 21.42 -27.53 21.23
N LEU A 500 21.30 -26.28 21.70
CA LEU A 500 22.16 -25.16 21.30
C LEU A 500 23.63 -25.37 21.77
N GLU A 501 23.82 -25.88 22.97
CA GLU A 501 25.16 -26.22 23.49
C GLU A 501 25.83 -27.28 22.63
N ILE A 502 25.14 -28.40 22.35
CA ILE A 502 25.66 -29.46 21.48
C ILE A 502 25.98 -28.91 20.08
N LEU A 503 25.09 -28.12 19.52
CA LEU A 503 25.29 -27.51 18.20
C LEU A 503 26.55 -26.62 18.18
N SER A 504 26.76 -25.80 19.21
CA SER A 504 27.94 -24.94 19.30
C SER A 504 29.24 -25.70 19.49
N LEU A 505 29.19 -26.86 20.12
CA LEU A 505 30.35 -27.77 20.30
C LEU A 505 30.69 -28.51 19.01
N GLN A 506 29.67 -28.87 18.21
CA GLN A 506 29.84 -29.53 16.92
C GLN A 506 30.35 -28.56 15.85
N HIS A 507 29.89 -27.31 15.88
CA HIS A 507 30.23 -26.25 14.92
C HIS A 507 31.02 -25.14 15.64
N ARG A 508 32.32 -25.34 15.88
CA ARG A 508 33.17 -24.40 16.63
C ARG A 508 33.29 -23.01 16.00
N GLU A 509 32.96 -22.85 14.73
CA GLU A 509 32.95 -21.57 14.02
C GLU A 509 31.61 -20.82 14.18
N LEU A 510 30.59 -21.46 14.77
CA LEU A 510 29.26 -20.88 14.94
C LEU A 510 29.29 -19.87 16.10
N THR A 511 29.08 -18.61 15.77
CA THR A 511 28.96 -17.54 16.77
C THR A 511 27.53 -17.48 17.29
N LEU A 512 27.38 -17.52 18.63
CA LEU A 512 26.08 -17.45 19.28
C LEU A 512 25.94 -16.15 20.09
N ILE A 513 24.84 -15.42 19.90
CA ILE A 513 24.51 -14.21 20.65
C ILE A 513 23.12 -14.38 21.22
N VAL A 514 22.99 -14.51 22.52
CA VAL A 514 21.76 -14.91 23.23
C VAL A 514 21.32 -13.80 24.17
N ILE A 515 20.13 -13.25 23.97
CA ILE A 515 19.45 -12.44 25.01
C ILE A 515 18.61 -13.37 25.87
N ALA A 516 18.84 -13.39 27.16
CA ALA A 516 18.01 -14.13 28.10
C ALA A 516 17.89 -13.40 29.46
N HIS A 517 16.77 -13.65 30.12
CA HIS A 517 16.52 -13.17 31.50
C HIS A 517 16.93 -14.19 32.57
N ARG A 518 16.96 -15.47 32.20
CA ARG A 518 17.30 -16.55 33.14
C ARG A 518 18.78 -16.89 33.05
N GLU A 519 19.43 -17.05 34.20
CA GLU A 519 20.85 -17.42 34.24
C GLU A 519 21.12 -18.80 33.65
N SER A 520 20.14 -19.73 33.76
CA SER A 520 20.21 -21.06 33.14
C SER A 520 20.40 -21.01 31.61
N SER A 521 19.78 -20.05 30.96
CA SER A 521 19.90 -19.86 29.50
C SER A 521 21.23 -19.23 29.07
N LEU A 522 21.99 -18.68 30.01
CA LEU A 522 23.31 -18.07 29.76
C LEU A 522 24.48 -18.94 30.27
N ALA A 523 24.19 -20.07 30.88
CA ALA A 523 25.20 -20.94 31.51
C ALA A 523 26.25 -21.47 30.51
N PHE A 524 25.88 -21.68 29.25
CA PHE A 524 26.79 -22.16 28.20
C PHE A 524 27.56 -21.05 27.48
N CYS A 525 27.32 -19.76 27.81
CA CYS A 525 27.99 -18.63 27.18
C CYS A 525 29.41 -18.44 27.73
N ASP A 526 30.35 -18.07 26.87
CA ASP A 526 31.75 -17.81 27.23
C ASP A 526 31.91 -16.48 27.95
N ARG A 527 31.14 -15.45 27.51
CA ARG A 527 31.07 -14.13 28.16
C ARG A 527 29.63 -13.67 28.30
N ILE A 528 29.36 -12.92 29.35
CA ILE A 528 28.05 -12.31 29.59
C ILE A 528 28.21 -10.80 29.60
N PHE A 529 27.39 -10.12 28.81
CA PHE A 529 27.25 -8.67 28.77
C PHE A 529 26.05 -8.25 29.59
N ASP A 530 26.28 -7.46 30.61
CA ASP A 530 25.21 -6.83 31.39
C ASP A 530 24.92 -5.44 30.83
N LEU A 531 23.74 -5.27 30.28
CA LEU A 531 23.29 -4.03 29.66
C LEU A 531 22.46 -3.23 30.67
N ASP A 532 23.09 -2.21 31.27
CA ASP A 532 22.44 -1.30 32.20
C ASP A 532 22.52 0.15 31.67
N SER A 533 21.36 0.81 31.57
CA SER A 533 21.26 2.22 31.24
C SER A 533 22.09 2.63 30.01
N GLY A 534 22.12 1.77 28.98
CA GLY A 534 22.84 2.02 27.72
C GLY A 534 24.36 1.78 27.78
N LYS A 535 24.87 1.20 28.88
CA LYS A 535 26.26 0.79 29.02
C LYS A 535 26.34 -0.73 29.10
N ILE A 536 27.44 -1.29 28.62
CA ILE A 536 27.73 -2.74 28.72
C ILE A 536 28.85 -2.96 29.73
N TYR A 537 28.60 -3.86 30.69
CA TYR A 537 29.56 -4.38 31.64
C TYR A 537 29.88 -5.83 31.26
N ILE A 538 31.15 -6.16 31.13
CA ILE A 538 31.60 -7.52 30.83
C ILE A 538 31.79 -8.26 32.13
N LEU A 539 31.01 -9.29 32.37
CA LEU A 539 31.18 -10.21 33.47
C LEU A 539 32.08 -11.35 32.98
N LYS A 540 33.27 -11.50 33.56
CA LYS A 540 34.13 -12.68 33.33
C LYS A 540 33.45 -13.91 33.93
N LYS A 541 33.38 -15.00 33.16
CA LYS A 541 33.10 -16.31 33.75
C LYS A 541 34.28 -16.64 34.66
N ASN A 542 34.03 -16.93 35.93
CA ASN A 542 35.07 -17.49 36.82
C ASN A 542 35.51 -18.82 36.21
N ASN A 543 36.73 -18.90 35.71
CA ASN A 543 37.40 -20.17 35.50
C ASN A 543 37.61 -20.76 36.88
N GLU A 544 36.74 -21.68 37.27
CA GLU A 544 36.99 -22.62 38.37
C GLU A 544 38.00 -23.69 37.91
N ASP A 545 39.18 -23.28 37.48
CA ASP A 545 40.33 -24.16 37.28
C ASP A 545 41.61 -23.39 37.61
N ASP A 546 41.76 -23.04 38.89
CA ASP A 546 43.02 -22.75 39.55
C ASP A 546 42.95 -23.29 40.98
N THR A 547 42.95 -24.63 41.13
CA THR A 547 43.49 -25.34 42.30
C THR A 547 44.09 -26.66 41.89
#